data_017f3d2deb87a48dd1cd0b6d5fd093ae
#
_entry.id   017f3d2deb87a48dd1cd0b6d5fd093ae
#
_cell.length_a   1.000
_cell.length_b   1.000
_cell.length_c   1.000
_cell.angle_alpha   90.00
_cell.angle_beta   90.00
_cell.angle_gamma   90.00
#
_symmetry.space_group_name_H-M   'P 1'
#
loop_
_entity.id
_entity.type
_entity.pdbx_description
1 polymer ?
#
loop_
_entity_poly.entity_id
_entity_poly.type
_entity_poly.pdbx_seq_one_letter_code
_entity_poly.pdbx_strand_id
1 'polypeptide(L)'
;EAQKQLLNAFIELIAGAIDAKSPYTGGHCQRVPELTKMLARAACDQTDGPFKDFDLTEDEWYELHIAGWLHDCGKVTTPEYVVDKATKLETIYDRIHEVRMRFEVLKRDAEIAYLQARLDGGDGAALKSERDAALAALDDDFAFIAECNVGGEFMADDRIERVAAIAKREWTRTLSDRI
;
A
#
# COMPACT_ATOMS: atom_id res chain seq x y z
N GLU A 1 -41.63 4.17 -9.16
CA GLU A 1 -40.99 5.50 -9.19
C GLU A 1 -40.58 5.96 -7.78
N ALA A 2 -41.55 6.14 -6.85
CA ALA A 2 -41.28 6.65 -5.50
C ALA A 2 -40.29 5.80 -4.69
N GLN A 3 -40.32 4.46 -4.85
CA GLN A 3 -39.36 3.58 -4.18
C GLN A 3 -37.92 3.74 -4.72
N LYS A 4 -37.74 3.90 -6.03
CA LYS A 4 -36.44 4.18 -6.64
C LYS A 4 -35.86 5.52 -6.16
N GLN A 5 -36.70 6.54 -6.09
CA GLN A 5 -36.33 7.87 -5.59
C GLN A 5 -35.89 7.81 -4.10
N LEU A 6 -36.64 7.10 -3.26
CA LEU A 6 -36.27 6.92 -1.85
C LEU A 6 -34.95 6.17 -1.70
N LEU A 7 -34.75 5.11 -2.49
CA LEU A 7 -33.51 4.33 -2.46
C LEU A 7 -32.32 5.20 -2.89
N ASN A 8 -32.46 5.99 -3.96
CA ASN A 8 -31.41 6.89 -4.42
C ASN A 8 -31.05 7.94 -3.36
N ALA A 9 -32.04 8.58 -2.74
CA ALA A 9 -31.80 9.54 -1.68
C ALA A 9 -31.10 8.92 -0.47
N PHE A 10 -31.40 7.66 -0.15
CA PHE A 10 -30.73 6.92 0.91
C PHE A 10 -29.27 6.58 0.57
N ILE A 11 -29.02 6.17 -0.67
CA ILE A 11 -27.66 5.90 -1.18
C ILE A 11 -26.82 7.17 -1.15
N GLU A 12 -27.37 8.30 -1.63
CA GLU A 12 -26.70 9.60 -1.60
C GLU A 12 -26.38 10.05 -0.17
N LEU A 13 -27.28 9.82 0.79
CA LEU A 13 -27.05 10.11 2.19
C LEU A 13 -25.91 9.28 2.76
N ILE A 14 -25.87 7.97 2.49
CA ILE A 14 -24.78 7.08 2.93
C ILE A 14 -23.45 7.52 2.32
N ALA A 15 -23.42 7.75 1.01
CA ALA A 15 -22.22 8.20 0.30
C ALA A 15 -21.71 9.54 0.84
N GLY A 16 -22.61 10.48 1.15
CA GLY A 16 -22.26 11.74 1.79
C GLY A 16 -21.67 11.57 3.20
N ALA A 17 -22.19 10.62 3.97
CA ALA A 17 -21.63 10.29 5.29
C ALA A 17 -20.22 9.63 5.17
N ILE A 18 -19.98 8.85 4.12
CA ILE A 18 -18.66 8.27 3.82
C ILE A 18 -17.67 9.38 3.43
N ASP A 19 -18.07 10.30 2.54
CA ASP A 19 -17.25 11.45 2.15
C ASP A 19 -16.89 12.35 3.34
N ALA A 20 -17.79 12.49 4.31
CA ALA A 20 -17.54 13.30 5.51
C ALA A 20 -16.54 12.66 6.48
N LYS A 21 -16.26 11.35 6.35
CA LYS A 21 -15.33 10.63 7.21
C LYS A 21 -13.86 10.97 6.91
N SER A 22 -13.53 11.31 5.68
CA SER A 22 -12.17 11.69 5.28
C SER A 22 -12.16 13.12 4.70
N PRO A 23 -11.25 14.02 5.19
CA PRO A 23 -11.15 15.38 4.67
C PRO A 23 -10.67 15.45 3.21
N TYR A 24 -10.16 14.35 2.67
CA TYR A 24 -9.62 14.27 1.30
C TYR A 24 -10.65 13.88 0.25
N THR A 25 -11.85 13.43 0.65
CA THR A 25 -12.87 12.87 -0.25
C THR A 25 -14.05 13.80 -0.55
N GLY A 26 -13.95 15.09 -0.20
CA GLY A 26 -15.03 16.06 -0.41
C GLY A 26 -15.55 16.06 -1.87
N GLY A 27 -16.78 15.57 -2.07
CA GLY A 27 -17.45 15.45 -3.38
C GLY A 27 -16.89 14.33 -4.27
N HIS A 28 -16.05 13.44 -3.79
CA HIS A 28 -15.55 12.29 -4.54
C HIS A 28 -16.68 11.33 -4.91
N CYS A 29 -17.49 10.95 -3.94
CA CYS A 29 -18.63 10.05 -4.15
C CYS A 29 -19.69 10.61 -5.12
N GLN A 30 -19.75 11.93 -5.33
CA GLN A 30 -20.60 12.54 -6.32
C GLN A 30 -20.00 12.52 -7.73
N ARG A 31 -18.67 12.68 -7.85
CA ARG A 31 -17.99 12.71 -9.15
C ARG A 31 -17.83 11.34 -9.79
N VAL A 32 -17.56 10.31 -8.98
CA VAL A 32 -17.31 8.96 -9.50
C VAL A 32 -18.47 8.39 -10.30
N PRO A 33 -19.73 8.44 -9.85
CA PRO A 33 -20.87 7.96 -10.66
C PRO A 33 -20.98 8.65 -12.02
N GLU A 34 -20.75 9.96 -12.08
CA GLU A 34 -20.82 10.71 -13.34
C GLU A 34 -19.67 10.35 -14.28
N LEU A 35 -18.43 10.25 -13.78
CA LEU A 35 -17.28 9.82 -14.59
C LEU A 35 -17.46 8.38 -15.09
N THR A 36 -17.96 7.49 -14.24
CA THR A 36 -18.23 6.09 -14.61
C THR A 36 -19.27 6.00 -15.73
N LYS A 37 -20.36 6.76 -15.65
CA LYS A 37 -21.37 6.85 -16.73
C LYS A 37 -20.77 7.40 -18.02
N MET A 38 -19.91 8.43 -17.94
CA MET A 38 -19.25 8.99 -19.12
C MET A 38 -18.36 7.94 -19.82
N LEU A 39 -17.58 7.18 -19.05
CA LEU A 39 -16.73 6.12 -19.59
C LEU A 39 -17.57 4.99 -20.19
N ALA A 40 -18.61 4.53 -19.50
CA ALA A 40 -19.50 3.50 -20.01
C ALA A 40 -20.21 3.94 -21.30
N ARG A 41 -20.67 5.21 -21.38
CA ARG A 41 -21.25 5.77 -22.60
C ARG A 41 -20.25 5.76 -23.76
N ALA A 42 -19.01 6.20 -23.50
CA ALA A 42 -17.97 6.18 -24.51
C ALA A 42 -17.62 4.77 -24.99
N ALA A 43 -17.76 3.76 -24.12
CA ALA A 43 -17.61 2.36 -24.51
C ALA A 43 -18.76 1.85 -25.36
N CYS A 44 -20.04 2.17 -25.01
CA CYS A 44 -21.22 1.79 -25.80
C CYS A 44 -21.22 2.48 -27.19
N ASP A 45 -20.63 3.64 -27.31
CA ASP A 45 -20.57 4.41 -28.59
C ASP A 45 -19.48 3.87 -29.55
N GLN A 46 -18.69 2.87 -29.14
CA GLN A 46 -17.66 2.28 -30.00
C GLN A 46 -18.27 1.38 -31.08
N THR A 47 -17.88 1.60 -32.31
CA THR A 47 -18.32 0.79 -33.47
C THR A 47 -17.26 -0.22 -33.91
N ASP A 48 -16.06 -0.15 -33.35
CA ASP A 48 -14.93 -1.05 -33.63
C ASP A 48 -14.13 -1.34 -32.35
N GLY A 49 -13.10 -2.20 -32.46
CA GLY A 49 -12.24 -2.55 -31.33
C GLY A 49 -12.89 -3.46 -30.27
N PRO A 50 -12.33 -3.52 -29.03
CA PRO A 50 -12.76 -4.47 -28.02
C PRO A 50 -14.15 -4.19 -27.45
N PHE A 51 -14.68 -2.99 -27.58
CA PHE A 51 -15.98 -2.59 -27.03
C PHE A 51 -17.11 -2.50 -28.10
N LYS A 52 -16.85 -2.91 -29.36
CA LYS A 52 -17.80 -2.77 -30.47
C LYS A 52 -19.19 -3.42 -30.24
N ASP A 53 -19.22 -4.44 -29.39
CA ASP A 53 -20.45 -5.18 -29.03
C ASP A 53 -20.85 -4.94 -27.56
N PHE A 54 -20.29 -3.91 -26.92
CA PHE A 54 -20.60 -3.54 -25.53
C PHE A 54 -21.78 -2.59 -25.51
N ASP A 55 -22.84 -2.98 -24.81
CA ASP A 55 -24.02 -2.14 -24.57
C ASP A 55 -24.59 -2.45 -23.18
N LEU A 56 -25.33 -1.52 -22.62
CA LEU A 56 -25.96 -1.64 -21.32
C LEU A 56 -27.46 -1.40 -21.42
N THR A 57 -28.24 -2.30 -20.83
CA THR A 57 -29.68 -2.14 -20.63
C THR A 57 -29.97 -1.05 -19.60
N GLU A 58 -31.25 -0.60 -19.51
CA GLU A 58 -31.65 0.39 -18.52
C GLU A 58 -31.37 -0.06 -17.06
N ASP A 59 -31.54 -1.33 -16.77
CA ASP A 59 -31.25 -1.88 -15.43
C ASP A 59 -29.75 -1.90 -15.15
N GLU A 60 -28.91 -2.26 -16.11
CA GLU A 60 -27.44 -2.23 -15.97
C GLU A 60 -26.91 -0.81 -15.83
N TRP A 61 -27.48 0.18 -16.53
CA TRP A 61 -27.19 1.59 -16.31
C TRP A 61 -27.52 2.03 -14.88
N TYR A 62 -28.63 1.52 -14.32
CA TYR A 62 -29.02 1.82 -12.95
C TYR A 62 -28.09 1.12 -11.94
N GLU A 63 -27.72 -0.13 -12.17
CA GLU A 63 -26.75 -0.86 -11.35
C GLU A 63 -25.39 -0.16 -11.35
N LEU A 64 -24.91 0.27 -12.52
CA LEU A 64 -23.67 1.02 -12.65
C LEU A 64 -23.70 2.33 -11.86
N HIS A 65 -24.82 3.02 -11.88
CA HIS A 65 -25.04 4.24 -11.09
C HIS A 65 -24.92 3.97 -9.58
N ILE A 66 -25.59 2.92 -9.08
CA ILE A 66 -25.54 2.53 -7.67
C ILE A 66 -24.13 2.09 -7.29
N ALA A 67 -23.48 1.27 -8.11
CA ALA A 67 -22.11 0.83 -7.89
C ALA A 67 -21.13 2.00 -7.78
N GLY A 68 -21.27 3.00 -8.65
CA GLY A 68 -20.48 4.24 -8.57
C GLY A 68 -20.67 4.98 -7.25
N TRP A 69 -21.88 5.10 -6.74
CA TRP A 69 -22.17 5.76 -5.47
C TRP A 69 -21.65 4.98 -4.26
N LEU A 70 -21.70 3.65 -4.29
CA LEU A 70 -21.37 2.78 -3.16
C LEU A 70 -19.94 2.20 -3.24
N HIS A 71 -19.12 2.58 -4.24
CA HIS A 71 -17.79 2.00 -4.44
C HIS A 71 -16.90 2.07 -3.19
N ASP A 72 -17.07 3.09 -2.36
CA ASP A 72 -16.31 3.37 -1.14
C ASP A 72 -17.04 2.95 0.15
N CYS A 73 -18.18 2.25 0.07
CA CYS A 73 -19.00 1.92 1.26
C CYS A 73 -18.21 1.14 2.34
N GLY A 74 -17.18 0.38 1.96
CA GLY A 74 -16.28 -0.32 2.89
C GLY A 74 -15.48 0.60 3.82
N LYS A 75 -15.30 1.87 3.47
CA LYS A 75 -14.61 2.85 4.32
C LYS A 75 -15.35 3.13 5.63
N VAL A 76 -16.66 2.86 5.72
CA VAL A 76 -17.44 3.02 6.96
C VAL A 76 -16.89 2.13 8.07
N THR A 77 -16.54 0.90 7.74
CA THR A 77 -16.06 -0.10 8.69
C THR A 77 -14.53 -0.08 8.89
N THR A 78 -13.81 0.64 8.03
CA THR A 78 -12.35 0.74 8.09
C THR A 78 -11.95 1.86 9.04
N PRO A 79 -11.03 1.65 10.01
CA PRO A 79 -10.52 2.70 10.88
C PRO A 79 -9.88 3.86 10.10
N GLU A 80 -10.04 5.09 10.58
CA GLU A 80 -9.53 6.31 9.92
C GLU A 80 -8.02 6.24 9.66
N TYR A 81 -7.25 5.80 10.64
CA TYR A 81 -5.79 5.67 10.51
C TYR A 81 -5.35 4.63 9.45
N VAL A 82 -6.26 3.79 8.96
CA VAL A 82 -6.00 2.89 7.84
C VAL A 82 -6.37 3.54 6.52
N VAL A 83 -7.49 4.28 6.48
CA VAL A 83 -7.99 4.97 5.28
C VAL A 83 -7.09 6.13 4.89
N ASP A 84 -6.67 6.93 5.88
CA ASP A 84 -5.96 8.21 5.65
C ASP A 84 -4.45 8.11 5.87
N LYS A 85 -3.90 6.91 6.01
CA LYS A 85 -2.46 6.75 6.24
C LYS A 85 -1.62 7.26 5.07
N ALA A 86 -0.55 8.01 5.38
CA ALA A 86 0.34 8.58 4.38
C ALA A 86 1.38 7.60 3.85
N THR A 87 1.72 6.56 4.63
CA THR A 87 2.70 5.54 4.25
C THR A 87 2.18 4.12 4.50
N LYS A 88 2.73 3.13 3.79
CA LYS A 88 2.26 1.73 3.92
C LYS A 88 2.43 1.17 5.34
N LEU A 89 3.51 1.54 6.02
CA LEU A 89 3.81 1.07 7.37
C LEU A 89 3.17 1.91 8.47
N GLU A 90 2.47 2.99 8.12
CA GLU A 90 1.80 3.83 9.09
C GLU A 90 0.62 3.11 9.76
N THR A 91 0.54 3.24 11.07
CA THR A 91 -0.61 2.88 11.91
C THR A 91 -0.96 4.08 12.80
N ILE A 92 -0.50 4.10 14.06
CA ILE A 92 -0.53 5.29 14.93
C ILE A 92 0.64 6.24 14.59
N TYR A 93 1.75 5.66 14.10
CA TYR A 93 2.93 6.35 13.58
C TYR A 93 3.56 5.50 12.47
N ASP A 94 4.45 6.09 11.66
CA ASP A 94 5.13 5.36 10.60
C ASP A 94 6.17 4.37 11.19
N ARG A 95 5.88 3.08 11.05
CA ARG A 95 6.72 1.99 11.58
C ARG A 95 8.02 1.77 10.81
N ILE A 96 8.33 2.58 9.80
CA ILE A 96 9.62 2.53 9.11
C ILE A 96 10.80 2.70 10.08
N HIS A 97 10.59 3.43 11.19
CA HIS A 97 11.60 3.62 12.23
C HIS A 97 11.93 2.33 12.97
N GLU A 98 10.96 1.43 13.19
CA GLU A 98 11.20 0.10 13.74
C GLU A 98 12.02 -0.76 12.78
N VAL A 99 11.70 -0.70 11.49
CA VAL A 99 12.45 -1.39 10.44
C VAL A 99 13.88 -0.87 10.41
N ARG A 100 14.07 0.46 10.46
CA ARG A 100 15.41 1.09 10.55
C ARG A 100 16.21 0.54 11.71
N MET A 101 15.62 0.47 12.89
CA MET A 101 16.32 -0.04 14.07
C MET A 101 16.76 -1.50 13.91
N ARG A 102 15.99 -2.33 13.23
CA ARG A 102 16.39 -3.71 12.90
C ARG A 102 17.62 -3.74 11.99
N PHE A 103 17.65 -2.90 10.95
CA PHE A 103 18.82 -2.76 10.08
C PHE A 103 20.05 -2.21 10.83
N GLU A 104 19.85 -1.28 11.75
CA GLU A 104 20.92 -0.79 12.62
C GLU A 104 21.51 -1.91 13.50
N VAL A 105 20.69 -2.83 14.00
CA VAL A 105 21.17 -4.03 14.73
C VAL A 105 21.97 -4.92 13.81
N LEU A 106 21.48 -5.26 12.63
CA LEU A 106 22.21 -6.09 11.65
C LEU A 106 23.55 -5.48 11.26
N LYS A 107 23.63 -4.15 11.10
CA LYS A 107 24.92 -3.46 10.82
C LYS A 107 25.89 -3.62 11.98
N ARG A 108 25.43 -3.52 13.23
CA ARG A 108 26.27 -3.75 14.40
C ARG A 108 26.72 -5.20 14.54
N ASP A 109 25.84 -6.14 14.20
CA ASP A 109 26.19 -7.56 14.18
C ASP A 109 27.30 -7.84 13.14
N ALA A 110 27.23 -7.21 11.96
CA ALA A 110 28.28 -7.31 10.94
C ALA A 110 29.63 -6.72 11.43
N GLU A 111 29.61 -5.58 12.13
CA GLU A 111 30.82 -5.00 12.75
C GLU A 111 31.39 -5.90 13.85
N ILE A 112 30.53 -6.46 14.70
CA ILE A 112 30.97 -7.39 15.76
C ILE A 112 31.61 -8.64 15.16
N ALA A 113 30.97 -9.22 14.14
CA ALA A 113 31.49 -10.38 13.43
C ALA A 113 32.87 -10.10 12.80
N TYR A 114 33.04 -8.94 12.18
CA TYR A 114 34.33 -8.48 11.65
C TYR A 114 35.38 -8.35 12.75
N LEU A 115 35.05 -7.69 13.86
CA LEU A 115 36.01 -7.51 14.97
C LEU A 115 36.40 -8.84 15.59
N GLN A 116 35.47 -9.77 15.76
CA GLN A 116 35.73 -11.10 16.28
C GLN A 116 36.67 -11.87 15.35
N ALA A 117 36.39 -11.91 14.05
CA ALA A 117 37.24 -12.58 13.07
C ALA A 117 38.66 -11.98 13.00
N ARG A 118 38.77 -10.66 13.22
CA ARG A 118 40.10 -9.99 13.36
C ARG A 118 40.85 -10.44 14.59
N LEU A 119 40.19 -10.58 15.73
CA LEU A 119 40.79 -11.07 16.97
C LEU A 119 41.25 -12.53 16.83
N ASP A 120 40.51 -13.33 16.06
CA ASP A 120 40.83 -14.74 15.77
C ASP A 120 41.96 -14.90 14.74
N GLY A 121 42.57 -13.80 14.28
CA GLY A 121 43.76 -13.80 13.43
C GLY A 121 43.46 -13.84 11.91
N GLY A 122 42.22 -13.54 11.49
CA GLY A 122 41.85 -13.50 10.07
C GLY A 122 42.52 -12.36 9.28
N ASP A 123 42.54 -12.51 7.94
CA ASP A 123 43.12 -11.50 7.04
C ASP A 123 42.35 -10.19 7.11
N GLY A 124 43.02 -9.15 7.58
CA GLY A 124 42.40 -7.86 7.81
C GLY A 124 41.88 -7.16 6.56
N ALA A 125 42.49 -7.36 5.40
CA ALA A 125 42.05 -6.73 4.16
C ALA A 125 40.82 -7.44 3.59
N ALA A 126 40.81 -8.76 3.57
CA ALA A 126 39.67 -9.56 3.14
C ALA A 126 38.46 -9.34 4.03
N LEU A 127 38.61 -9.46 5.35
CA LEU A 127 37.57 -9.25 6.33
C LEU A 127 36.95 -7.83 6.26
N LYS A 128 37.81 -6.82 6.05
CA LYS A 128 37.32 -5.45 5.85
C LYS A 128 36.45 -5.34 4.60
N SER A 129 36.89 -5.93 3.49
CA SER A 129 36.14 -5.92 2.23
C SER A 129 34.75 -6.61 2.38
N GLU A 130 34.72 -7.76 3.07
CA GLU A 130 33.48 -8.50 3.34
C GLU A 130 32.52 -7.67 4.22
N ARG A 131 33.01 -7.06 5.29
CA ARG A 131 32.21 -6.17 6.14
C ARG A 131 31.68 -5.00 5.35
N ASP A 132 32.51 -4.31 4.59
CA ASP A 132 32.09 -3.12 3.82
C ASP A 132 31.01 -3.50 2.79
N ALA A 133 31.13 -4.66 2.15
CA ALA A 133 30.11 -5.18 1.24
C ALA A 133 28.79 -5.53 1.97
N ALA A 134 28.87 -6.15 3.15
CA ALA A 134 27.69 -6.46 3.96
C ALA A 134 26.97 -5.19 4.42
N LEU A 135 27.69 -4.17 4.89
CA LEU A 135 27.11 -2.89 5.29
C LEU A 135 26.45 -2.19 4.11
N ALA A 136 27.09 -2.16 2.94
CA ALA A 136 26.51 -1.56 1.73
C ALA A 136 25.22 -2.27 1.29
N ALA A 137 25.17 -3.61 1.36
CA ALA A 137 23.98 -4.39 1.06
C ALA A 137 22.82 -4.09 2.02
N LEU A 138 23.11 -3.90 3.31
CA LEU A 138 22.11 -3.53 4.31
C LEU A 138 21.57 -2.10 4.07
N ASP A 139 22.43 -1.17 3.71
CA ASP A 139 22.03 0.20 3.38
C ASP A 139 21.14 0.24 2.13
N ASP A 140 21.47 -0.53 1.08
CA ASP A 140 20.67 -0.63 -0.14
C ASP A 140 19.30 -1.29 0.11
N ASP A 141 19.27 -2.36 0.91
CA ASP A 141 18.02 -3.01 1.29
C ASP A 141 17.11 -2.10 2.11
N PHE A 142 17.65 -1.35 3.08
CA PHE A 142 16.86 -0.41 3.86
C PHE A 142 16.34 0.75 2.98
N ALA A 143 17.17 1.30 2.10
CA ALA A 143 16.76 2.35 1.18
C ALA A 143 15.59 1.89 0.29
N PHE A 144 15.68 0.65 -0.23
CA PHE A 144 14.62 0.04 -1.00
C PHE A 144 13.32 -0.13 -0.21
N ILE A 145 13.37 -0.60 1.04
CA ILE A 145 12.18 -0.72 1.90
C ILE A 145 11.59 0.66 2.20
N ALA A 146 12.41 1.67 2.45
CA ALA A 146 11.95 3.04 2.70
C ALA A 146 11.25 3.63 1.47
N GLU A 147 11.78 3.40 0.27
CA GLU A 147 11.13 3.78 -0.98
C GLU A 147 9.77 3.07 -1.16
N CYS A 148 9.72 1.75 -0.92
CA CYS A 148 8.48 0.98 -0.98
C CYS A 148 7.43 1.47 0.02
N ASN A 149 7.83 1.98 1.18
CA ASN A 149 6.92 2.51 2.19
C ASN A 149 6.17 3.75 1.71
N VAL A 150 6.84 4.62 0.93
CA VAL A 150 6.25 5.87 0.41
C VAL A 150 5.59 5.67 -0.96
N GLY A 151 5.86 4.57 -1.64
CA GLY A 151 5.37 4.28 -2.99
C GLY A 151 3.86 4.10 -3.10
N GLY A 152 3.34 4.18 -4.35
CA GLY A 152 1.92 4.05 -4.69
C GLY A 152 1.31 2.67 -4.39
N GLU A 153 0.05 2.49 -4.77
CA GLU A 153 -0.75 1.29 -4.48
C GLU A 153 -0.23 0.03 -5.19
N PHE A 154 0.33 0.20 -6.39
CA PHE A 154 0.83 -0.91 -7.19
C PHE A 154 2.33 -1.09 -7.02
N MET A 155 2.75 -2.33 -6.83
CA MET A 155 4.14 -2.74 -6.76
C MET A 155 4.37 -3.86 -7.79
N ALA A 156 5.40 -3.74 -8.63
CA ALA A 156 5.78 -4.75 -9.61
C ALA A 156 6.28 -6.03 -8.91
N ASP A 157 6.10 -7.18 -9.57
CA ASP A 157 6.38 -8.50 -8.99
C ASP A 157 7.84 -8.65 -8.53
N ASP A 158 8.80 -8.14 -9.30
CA ASP A 158 10.23 -8.14 -8.94
C ASP A 158 10.51 -7.39 -7.64
N ARG A 159 9.79 -6.30 -7.39
CA ARG A 159 9.88 -5.53 -6.13
C ARG A 159 9.26 -6.30 -4.97
N ILE A 160 8.14 -6.99 -5.20
CA ILE A 160 7.50 -7.86 -4.20
C ILE A 160 8.45 -9.00 -3.82
N GLU A 161 9.08 -9.65 -4.80
CA GLU A 161 10.06 -10.70 -4.58
C GLU A 161 11.27 -10.19 -3.77
N ARG A 162 11.77 -8.98 -4.08
CA ARG A 162 12.86 -8.38 -3.31
C ARG A 162 12.45 -8.10 -1.87
N VAL A 163 11.25 -7.56 -1.61
CA VAL A 163 10.73 -7.39 -0.23
C VAL A 163 10.66 -8.72 0.49
N ALA A 164 10.16 -9.78 -0.18
CA ALA A 164 10.09 -11.12 0.40
C ALA A 164 11.47 -11.72 0.70
N ALA A 165 12.47 -11.42 -0.11
CA ALA A 165 13.86 -11.83 0.13
C ALA A 165 14.47 -11.11 1.34
N ILE A 166 14.26 -9.80 1.45
CA ILE A 166 14.71 -8.99 2.59
C ILE A 166 14.04 -9.45 3.88
N ALA A 167 12.77 -9.80 3.84
CA ALA A 167 12.00 -10.28 5.00
C ALA A 167 12.52 -11.61 5.58
N LYS A 168 13.34 -12.36 4.84
CA LYS A 168 13.99 -13.59 5.32
C LYS A 168 15.26 -13.34 6.12
N ARG A 169 15.74 -12.09 6.23
CA ARG A 169 16.91 -11.77 7.06
C ARG A 169 16.61 -12.05 8.52
N GLU A 170 17.48 -12.82 9.14
CA GLU A 170 17.39 -13.20 10.55
C GLU A 170 18.34 -12.35 11.38
N TRP A 171 17.96 -12.10 12.62
CA TRP A 171 18.78 -11.45 13.63
C TRP A 171 18.47 -12.03 15.02
N THR A 172 19.45 -12.05 15.89
CA THR A 172 19.29 -12.63 17.22
C THR A 172 18.86 -11.57 18.22
N ARG A 173 17.70 -11.78 18.85
CA ARG A 173 17.25 -10.96 19.98
C ARG A 173 17.88 -11.44 21.27
N THR A 174 18.39 -10.50 22.06
CA THR A 174 18.96 -10.78 23.38
C THR A 174 17.96 -10.55 24.51
N LEU A 175 16.89 -9.78 24.27
CA LEU A 175 15.83 -9.54 25.23
C LEU A 175 14.77 -10.66 25.16
N SER A 176 14.32 -11.12 26.32
CA SER A 176 13.19 -12.06 26.42
C SER A 176 11.88 -11.36 26.14
N ASP A 177 10.95 -12.05 25.43
CA ASP A 177 9.55 -11.60 25.28
C ASP A 177 8.71 -11.91 26.54
N ARG A 178 9.30 -12.53 27.56
CA ARG A 178 8.63 -12.75 28.85
C ARG A 178 8.71 -11.46 29.65
N ILE A 179 7.59 -10.77 29.73
CA ILE A 179 7.35 -9.67 30.66
C ILE A 179 6.63 -10.25 31.86
#